data_9f7a398c9eec2516d95e70085d99e865
#
_entry.id   9f7a398c9eec2516d95e70085d99e865
#
_cell.length_a   1.000
_cell.length_b   1.000
_cell.length_c   1.000
_cell.angle_alpha   90.00
_cell.angle_beta   90.00
_cell.angle_gamma   90.00
#
_symmetry.space_group_name_H-M   'P 1'
#
loop_
_entity.id
_entity.type
_entity.pdbx_description
1 polymer ?
#
loop_
_entity_poly.entity_id
_entity_poly.type
_entity_poly.pdbx_seq_one_letter_code
_entity_poly.pdbx_strand_id
1 'polypeptide(L)'
;KNSRALTAGGGGGEYNVARGLRRCFGLRTAVITALADNEVGRLIEDFILQGGVDTSFIKWMSYDGIGRNVRNGLNFTERGYGIRGAVGVSDRGNTAASQLRAKDVDWDYIFGKLGVRWLHTGGIFAALSETSAQTVIAAVKKAKEYGTVVSYDLNYRPSLWKGIGGQEKAQ
;
A
#
# COMPACT_ATOMS: atom_id res chain seq x y z
N LYS A 1 4.51 -28.63 -23.37
CA LYS A 1 4.35 -27.81 -22.17
C LYS A 1 3.90 -26.40 -22.60
N ASN A 2 2.67 -25.99 -22.29
CA ASN A 2 2.21 -24.62 -22.55
C ASN A 2 2.71 -23.75 -21.39
N SER A 3 3.85 -23.09 -21.57
CA SER A 3 4.34 -22.08 -20.64
C SER A 3 3.83 -20.70 -21.05
N ARG A 4 3.34 -19.93 -20.09
CA ARG A 4 3.03 -18.51 -20.29
C ARG A 4 4.01 -17.68 -19.46
N ALA A 5 4.59 -16.65 -20.06
CA ALA A 5 5.44 -15.71 -19.34
C ALA A 5 4.58 -14.67 -18.60
N LEU A 6 4.93 -14.39 -17.35
CA LEU A 6 4.34 -13.33 -16.55
C LEU A 6 5.44 -12.29 -16.28
N THR A 7 5.09 -11.01 -16.37
CA THR A 7 5.96 -9.92 -15.93
C THR A 7 5.51 -9.47 -14.55
N ALA A 8 6.43 -9.49 -13.58
CA ALA A 8 6.18 -8.96 -12.24
C ALA A 8 6.64 -7.50 -12.13
N GLY A 9 5.95 -6.72 -11.32
CA GLY A 9 6.31 -5.34 -11.01
C GLY A 9 5.67 -4.87 -9.70
N GLY A 10 6.28 -3.90 -9.05
CA GLY A 10 5.71 -3.24 -7.88
C GLY A 10 4.60 -2.28 -8.29
N GLY A 11 3.53 -2.23 -7.49
CA GLY A 11 2.40 -1.33 -7.71
C GLY A 11 1.73 -0.94 -6.39
N GLY A 12 0.77 -0.03 -6.50
CA GLY A 12 0.03 0.56 -5.38
C GLY A 12 -0.09 2.06 -5.57
N GLY A 13 -1.25 2.65 -5.28
CA GLY A 13 -1.49 4.08 -5.48
C GLY A 13 -0.45 4.93 -4.76
N GLU A 14 -0.32 4.72 -3.47
CA GLU A 14 0.59 5.44 -2.58
C GLU A 14 2.07 5.26 -3.00
N TYR A 15 2.47 4.03 -3.33
CA TYR A 15 3.82 3.77 -3.84
C TYR A 15 4.07 4.47 -5.18
N ASN A 16 3.09 4.48 -6.09
CA ASN A 16 3.24 5.16 -7.38
C ASN A 16 3.48 6.67 -7.20
N VAL A 17 2.79 7.30 -6.23
CA VAL A 17 3.01 8.70 -5.87
C VAL A 17 4.43 8.90 -5.30
N ALA A 18 4.83 8.08 -4.32
CA ALA A 18 6.16 8.16 -3.71
C ALA A 18 7.28 7.98 -4.75
N ARG A 19 7.14 6.98 -5.62
CA ARG A 19 8.08 6.72 -6.72
C ARG A 19 8.13 7.86 -7.72
N GLY A 20 6.96 8.40 -8.11
CA GLY A 20 6.86 9.54 -9.02
C GLY A 20 7.56 10.78 -8.46
N LEU A 21 7.29 11.12 -7.21
CA LEU A 21 7.94 12.23 -6.51
C LEU A 21 9.46 12.05 -6.42
N ARG A 22 9.91 10.83 -6.15
CA ARG A 22 11.35 10.52 -6.11
C ARG A 22 11.99 10.61 -7.48
N ARG A 23 11.41 9.96 -8.48
CA ARG A 23 12.04 9.82 -9.81
C ARG A 23 11.94 11.08 -10.67
N CYS A 24 10.83 11.82 -10.56
CA CYS A 24 10.60 13.00 -11.40
C CYS A 24 11.09 14.30 -10.74
N PHE A 25 11.07 14.37 -9.40
CA PHE A 25 11.35 15.61 -8.67
C PHE A 25 12.53 15.50 -7.70
N GLY A 26 13.17 14.34 -7.59
CA GLY A 26 14.32 14.14 -6.70
C GLY A 26 14.00 14.19 -5.20
N LEU A 27 12.73 14.18 -4.81
CA LEU A 27 12.32 14.29 -3.42
C LEU A 27 12.69 13.03 -2.62
N ARG A 28 12.97 13.19 -1.34
CA ARG A 28 13.10 12.06 -0.41
C ARG A 28 11.71 11.54 -0.10
N THR A 29 11.48 10.27 -0.36
CA THR A 29 10.20 9.61 -0.16
C THR A 29 10.38 8.27 0.53
N ALA A 30 9.40 7.86 1.31
CA ALA A 30 9.35 6.57 1.98
C ALA A 30 7.97 5.96 1.84
N VAL A 31 7.86 4.66 2.08
CA VAL A 31 6.58 3.97 2.22
C VAL A 31 6.41 3.46 3.65
N ILE A 32 5.19 3.55 4.17
CA ILE A 32 4.77 2.93 5.42
C ILE A 32 3.81 1.82 5.04
N THR A 33 4.21 0.58 5.22
CA THR A 33 3.41 -0.60 4.85
C THR A 33 3.85 -1.81 5.66
N ALA A 34 3.21 -2.96 5.41
CA ALA A 34 3.68 -4.23 5.93
C ALA A 34 3.79 -5.26 4.80
N LEU A 35 4.80 -6.11 4.89
CA LEU A 35 5.04 -7.22 3.99
C LEU A 35 5.15 -8.53 4.77
N ALA A 36 4.72 -9.62 4.18
CA ALA A 36 5.00 -10.96 4.68
C ALA A 36 6.47 -11.29 4.47
N ASP A 37 7.13 -11.79 5.50
CA ASP A 37 8.57 -12.12 5.48
C ASP A 37 8.82 -13.43 4.71
N ASN A 38 8.85 -13.30 3.40
CA ASN A 38 9.15 -14.36 2.45
C ASN A 38 9.75 -13.77 1.17
N GLU A 39 10.16 -14.62 0.25
CA GLU A 39 10.82 -14.23 -1.01
C GLU A 39 9.98 -13.27 -1.86
N VAL A 40 8.65 -13.40 -1.84
CA VAL A 40 7.76 -12.46 -2.55
C VAL A 40 7.79 -11.09 -1.88
N GLY A 41 7.82 -11.03 -0.54
CA GLY A 41 7.99 -9.78 0.21
C GLY A 41 9.32 -9.11 -0.11
N ARG A 42 10.43 -9.88 -0.19
CA ARG A 42 11.74 -9.36 -0.58
C ARG A 42 11.74 -8.82 -2.01
N LEU A 43 11.11 -9.53 -2.94
CA LEU A 43 10.95 -9.05 -4.31
C LEU A 43 10.17 -7.73 -4.37
N ILE A 44 9.13 -7.57 -3.56
CA ILE A 44 8.37 -6.30 -3.49
C ILE A 44 9.26 -5.17 -2.95
N GLU A 45 10.02 -5.43 -1.89
CA GLU A 45 10.99 -4.46 -1.36
C GLU A 45 12.00 -4.03 -2.41
N ASP A 46 12.57 -4.98 -3.17
CA ASP A 46 13.49 -4.69 -4.27
C ASP A 46 12.88 -3.75 -5.31
N PHE A 47 11.62 -3.95 -5.69
CA PHE A 47 10.93 -3.04 -6.60
C PHE A 47 10.75 -1.63 -6.01
N ILE A 48 10.52 -1.53 -4.70
CA ILE A 48 10.40 -0.24 -4.02
C ILE A 48 11.76 0.47 -4.02
N LEU A 49 12.84 -0.24 -3.68
CA LEU A 49 14.22 0.26 -3.68
C LEU A 49 14.67 0.68 -5.08
N GLN A 50 14.32 -0.08 -6.13
CA GLN A 50 14.55 0.31 -7.53
C GLN A 50 13.85 1.63 -7.89
N GLY A 51 12.73 1.94 -7.26
CA GLY A 51 12.05 3.22 -7.35
C GLY A 51 12.76 4.37 -6.64
N GLY A 52 13.79 4.06 -5.83
CA GLY A 52 14.51 5.01 -4.99
C GLY A 52 13.73 5.46 -3.76
N VAL A 53 12.71 4.72 -3.36
CA VAL A 53 11.86 4.99 -2.21
C VAL A 53 12.39 4.26 -0.98
N ASP A 54 12.44 4.93 0.16
CA ASP A 54 12.94 4.38 1.42
C ASP A 54 11.97 3.31 1.97
N THR A 55 12.52 2.17 2.37
CA THR A 55 11.81 1.00 2.90
C THR A 55 11.94 0.83 4.41
N SER A 56 12.60 1.76 5.11
CA SER A 56 12.89 1.66 6.56
C SER A 56 11.65 1.54 7.44
N PHE A 57 10.47 1.92 6.93
CA PHE A 57 9.20 1.86 7.66
C PHE A 57 8.31 0.68 7.24
N ILE A 58 8.89 -0.31 6.56
CA ILE A 58 8.19 -1.56 6.26
C ILE A 58 8.18 -2.44 7.51
N LYS A 59 6.98 -2.81 7.95
CA LYS A 59 6.82 -3.84 8.98
C LYS A 59 6.85 -5.22 8.35
N TRP A 60 7.81 -6.03 8.73
CA TRP A 60 7.88 -7.44 8.34
C TRP A 60 7.01 -8.28 9.27
N MET A 61 6.14 -9.09 8.67
CA MET A 61 5.25 -9.99 9.40
C MET A 61 5.65 -11.44 9.15
N SER A 62 5.71 -12.22 10.24
CA SER A 62 6.08 -13.63 10.16
C SER A 62 5.16 -14.40 9.21
N TYR A 63 5.76 -15.16 8.31
CA TYR A 63 5.06 -15.96 7.32
C TYR A 63 4.94 -17.42 7.79
N ASP A 64 3.76 -18.00 7.64
CA ASP A 64 3.44 -19.36 8.12
C ASP A 64 3.76 -20.47 7.10
N GLY A 65 4.47 -20.15 6.03
CA GLY A 65 4.85 -21.09 4.98
C GLY A 65 3.80 -21.34 3.89
N ILE A 66 2.53 -20.96 4.14
CA ILE A 66 1.42 -21.23 3.22
C ILE A 66 0.49 -20.03 2.98
N GLY A 67 0.71 -18.91 3.70
CA GLY A 67 -0.09 -17.69 3.54
C GLY A 67 -1.50 -17.77 4.13
N ARG A 68 -1.75 -18.64 5.10
CA ARG A 68 -3.05 -18.74 5.78
C ARG A 68 -3.31 -17.52 6.64
N ASN A 69 -2.29 -17.08 7.39
CA ASN A 69 -2.43 -15.98 8.34
C ASN A 69 -2.02 -14.63 7.71
N VAL A 70 -0.94 -14.64 6.95
CA VAL A 70 -0.42 -13.43 6.31
C VAL A 70 0.20 -13.75 4.95
N ARG A 71 0.00 -12.88 3.98
CA ARG A 71 0.60 -12.96 2.64
C ARG A 71 0.78 -11.59 2.03
N ASN A 72 1.51 -11.51 0.94
CA ASN A 72 1.62 -10.30 0.14
C ASN A 72 0.46 -10.22 -0.85
N GLY A 73 -0.08 -9.01 -1.06
CA GLY A 73 -1.14 -8.78 -2.03
C GLY A 73 -0.66 -8.99 -3.46
N LEU A 74 -1.49 -9.59 -4.29
CA LEU A 74 -1.22 -9.83 -5.69
C LEU A 74 -2.30 -9.19 -6.56
N ASN A 75 -1.89 -8.72 -7.73
CA ASN A 75 -2.80 -8.25 -8.76
C ASN A 75 -2.38 -8.86 -10.10
N PHE A 76 -3.24 -9.67 -10.65
CA PHE A 76 -3.04 -10.26 -11.96
C PHE A 76 -3.77 -9.42 -12.99
N THR A 77 -3.06 -8.93 -14.00
CA THR A 77 -3.64 -8.11 -15.05
C THR A 77 -3.30 -8.68 -16.41
N GLU A 78 -4.32 -9.05 -17.17
CA GLU A 78 -4.20 -9.33 -18.60
C GLU A 78 -4.40 -8.02 -19.35
N ARG A 79 -3.44 -7.65 -20.18
CA ARG A 79 -3.55 -6.42 -20.99
C ARG A 79 -4.72 -6.51 -21.95
N GLY A 80 -5.40 -5.40 -22.16
CA GLY A 80 -6.40 -5.27 -23.21
C GLY A 80 -5.78 -5.47 -24.60
N TYR A 81 -6.58 -6.00 -25.52
CA TYR A 81 -6.18 -6.20 -26.91
C TYR A 81 -7.31 -5.77 -27.85
N GLY A 82 -7.02 -4.85 -28.76
CA GLY A 82 -8.03 -4.27 -29.64
C GLY A 82 -9.17 -3.62 -28.85
N ILE A 83 -10.40 -4.03 -29.14
CA ILE A 83 -11.61 -3.52 -28.47
C ILE A 83 -11.84 -4.15 -27.08
N ARG A 84 -11.10 -5.19 -26.73
CA ARG A 84 -11.20 -5.86 -25.43
C ARG A 84 -10.38 -5.09 -24.38
N GLY A 85 -11.06 -4.58 -23.36
CA GLY A 85 -10.39 -3.95 -22.23
C GLY A 85 -9.47 -4.91 -21.43
N ALA A 86 -8.61 -4.36 -20.59
CA ALA A 86 -7.78 -5.14 -19.66
C ALA A 86 -8.69 -5.87 -18.65
N VAL A 87 -8.30 -7.10 -18.30
CA VAL A 87 -8.96 -7.89 -17.26
C VAL A 87 -8.00 -8.07 -16.10
N GLY A 88 -8.44 -7.70 -14.89
CA GLY A 88 -7.62 -7.78 -13.68
C GLY A 88 -8.32 -8.52 -12.55
N VAL A 89 -7.52 -9.27 -11.78
CA VAL A 89 -7.95 -9.90 -10.53
C VAL A 89 -7.05 -9.39 -9.43
N SER A 90 -7.64 -8.73 -8.43
CA SER A 90 -6.93 -8.26 -7.23
C SER A 90 -7.14 -9.25 -6.10
N ASP A 91 -6.07 -9.86 -5.63
CA ASP A 91 -6.06 -10.79 -4.51
C ASP A 91 -5.51 -10.07 -3.27
N ARG A 92 -6.40 -9.60 -2.39
CA ARG A 92 -6.10 -8.72 -1.26
C ARG A 92 -6.45 -9.31 0.11
N GLY A 93 -6.96 -10.53 0.17
CA GLY A 93 -7.33 -11.16 1.43
C GLY A 93 -6.11 -11.49 2.30
N ASN A 94 -6.20 -11.29 3.60
CA ASN A 94 -5.18 -11.60 4.61
C ASN A 94 -3.78 -11.04 4.29
N THR A 95 -3.71 -9.89 3.62
CA THR A 95 -2.42 -9.29 3.30
C THR A 95 -1.77 -8.67 4.54
N ALA A 96 -0.44 -8.66 4.59
CA ALA A 96 0.31 -7.98 5.64
C ALA A 96 -0.11 -6.51 5.74
N ALA A 97 -0.25 -5.82 4.60
CA ALA A 97 -0.69 -4.43 4.56
C ALA A 97 -2.06 -4.22 5.22
N SER A 98 -3.02 -5.15 5.01
CA SER A 98 -4.35 -5.06 5.65
C SER A 98 -4.34 -5.27 7.17
N GLN A 99 -3.24 -5.78 7.72
CA GLN A 99 -3.06 -6.06 9.14
C GLN A 99 -2.14 -5.06 9.85
N LEU A 100 -1.62 -4.06 9.14
CA LEU A 100 -0.81 -2.99 9.72
C LEU A 100 -1.66 -2.17 10.72
N ARG A 101 -1.18 -2.05 11.94
CA ARG A 101 -1.87 -1.31 13.01
C ARG A 101 -1.20 0.03 13.26
N ALA A 102 -1.99 1.02 13.70
CA ALA A 102 -1.48 2.33 14.03
C ALA A 102 -0.31 2.31 15.03
N LYS A 103 -0.36 1.42 16.03
CA LYS A 103 0.70 1.23 17.04
C LYS A 103 2.00 0.61 16.52
N ASP A 104 1.98 0.07 15.31
CA ASP A 104 3.17 -0.55 14.69
C ASP A 104 4.09 0.50 14.05
N VAL A 105 3.65 1.77 14.04
CA VAL A 105 4.36 2.89 13.41
C VAL A 105 4.63 3.96 14.44
N ASP A 106 5.87 4.41 14.52
CA ASP A 106 6.25 5.56 15.36
C ASP A 106 5.98 6.88 14.61
N TRP A 107 4.74 7.35 14.73
CA TRP A 107 4.27 8.56 14.07
C TRP A 107 4.98 9.81 14.58
N ASP A 108 5.33 9.87 15.87
CA ASP A 108 6.03 11.00 16.48
C ASP A 108 7.47 11.10 15.94
N TYR A 109 8.10 9.96 15.72
CA TYR A 109 9.40 9.92 15.04
C TYR A 109 9.29 10.42 13.59
N ILE A 110 8.29 9.96 12.85
CA ILE A 110 8.13 10.28 11.42
C ILE A 110 7.79 11.76 11.25
N PHE A 111 6.76 12.26 11.91
CA PHE A 111 6.30 13.62 11.70
C PHE A 111 7.07 14.65 12.54
N GLY A 112 7.41 14.31 13.77
CA GLY A 112 8.12 15.20 14.69
C GLY A 112 9.63 15.22 14.47
N LYS A 113 10.29 14.06 14.57
CA LYS A 113 11.76 14.01 14.51
C LYS A 113 12.32 14.08 13.08
N LEU A 114 11.76 13.32 12.14
CA LEU A 114 12.17 13.37 10.72
C LEU A 114 11.61 14.59 9.99
N GLY A 115 10.57 15.23 10.52
CA GLY A 115 9.97 16.43 9.93
C GLY A 115 9.33 16.16 8.57
N VAL A 116 8.62 15.06 8.41
CA VAL A 116 7.91 14.74 7.17
C VAL A 116 6.84 15.81 6.89
N ARG A 117 6.91 16.44 5.73
CA ARG A 117 6.04 17.58 5.36
C ARG A 117 4.80 17.18 4.59
N TRP A 118 4.73 15.97 4.06
CA TRP A 118 3.62 15.51 3.24
C TRP A 118 3.32 14.04 3.49
N LEU A 119 2.09 13.74 3.89
CA LEU A 119 1.54 12.39 3.97
C LEU A 119 0.57 12.18 2.80
N HIS A 120 0.76 11.11 2.04
CA HIS A 120 -0.19 10.67 1.02
C HIS A 120 -0.74 9.29 1.37
N THR A 121 -2.07 9.14 1.31
CA THR A 121 -2.77 7.87 1.52
C THR A 121 -4.03 7.82 0.69
N GLY A 122 -4.80 6.73 0.74
CA GLY A 122 -6.00 6.64 -0.08
C GLY A 122 -6.99 5.57 0.32
N GLY A 123 -8.15 5.64 -0.34
CA GLY A 123 -9.31 4.81 -0.05
C GLY A 123 -9.12 3.32 -0.32
N ILE A 124 -8.17 2.92 -1.16
CA ILE A 124 -7.88 1.50 -1.35
C ILE A 124 -7.26 0.91 -0.09
N PHE A 125 -6.23 1.56 0.48
CA PHE A 125 -5.61 1.08 1.71
C PHE A 125 -6.60 1.12 2.88
N ALA A 126 -7.33 2.22 3.05
CA ALA A 126 -8.35 2.34 4.08
C ALA A 126 -9.42 1.24 4.01
N ALA A 127 -9.78 0.79 2.81
CA ALA A 127 -10.81 -0.22 2.58
C ALA A 127 -10.33 -1.68 2.70
N LEU A 128 -9.04 -1.93 2.95
CA LEU A 128 -8.53 -3.30 3.07
C LEU A 128 -9.06 -4.01 4.31
N SER A 129 -9.23 -3.28 5.41
CA SER A 129 -9.73 -3.81 6.69
C SER A 129 -10.10 -2.68 7.64
N GLU A 130 -10.81 -2.99 8.72
CA GLU A 130 -11.05 -2.05 9.82
C GLU A 130 -9.71 -1.55 10.43
N THR A 131 -8.74 -2.44 10.55
CA THR A 131 -7.40 -2.09 11.07
C THR A 131 -6.69 -1.06 10.19
N SER A 132 -6.74 -1.21 8.87
CA SER A 132 -6.13 -0.26 7.95
C SER A 132 -6.86 1.09 7.95
N ALA A 133 -8.19 1.10 8.07
CA ALA A 133 -8.96 2.34 8.24
C ALA A 133 -8.54 3.10 9.50
N GLN A 134 -8.45 2.41 10.64
CA GLN A 134 -7.98 3.00 11.90
C GLN A 134 -6.53 3.50 11.81
N THR A 135 -5.68 2.81 11.08
CA THR A 135 -4.29 3.22 10.83
C THR A 135 -4.22 4.51 10.02
N VAL A 136 -5.06 4.64 8.98
CA VAL A 136 -5.17 5.89 8.20
C VAL A 136 -5.64 7.05 9.08
N ILE A 137 -6.68 6.84 9.88
CA ILE A 137 -7.20 7.87 10.78
C ILE A 137 -6.13 8.33 11.77
N ALA A 138 -5.39 7.41 12.37
CA ALA A 138 -4.30 7.73 13.31
C ALA A 138 -3.18 8.52 12.61
N ALA A 139 -2.75 8.07 11.41
CA ALA A 139 -1.73 8.76 10.62
C ALA A 139 -2.13 10.19 10.26
N VAL A 140 -3.37 10.40 9.80
CA VAL A 140 -3.89 11.71 9.43
C VAL A 140 -3.98 12.63 10.64
N LYS A 141 -4.47 12.15 11.79
CA LYS A 141 -4.53 12.93 13.03
C LYS A 141 -3.14 13.37 13.46
N LYS A 142 -2.19 12.46 13.51
CA LYS A 142 -0.80 12.75 13.86
C LYS A 142 -0.13 13.70 12.87
N ALA A 143 -0.31 13.50 11.58
CA ALA A 143 0.20 14.41 10.56
C ALA A 143 -0.30 15.85 10.79
N LYS A 144 -1.58 16.02 11.11
CA LYS A 144 -2.17 17.34 11.42
C LYS A 144 -1.61 17.95 12.69
N GLU A 145 -1.38 17.16 13.75
CA GLU A 145 -0.75 17.66 15.00
C GLU A 145 0.62 18.30 14.74
N TYR A 146 1.39 17.75 13.77
CA TYR A 146 2.71 18.26 13.39
C TYR A 146 2.71 19.24 12.20
N GLY A 147 1.53 19.67 11.74
CA GLY A 147 1.43 20.58 10.58
C GLY A 147 1.82 19.96 9.24
N THR A 148 1.88 18.63 9.15
CA THR A 148 2.16 17.91 7.92
C THR A 148 0.97 18.01 6.96
N VAL A 149 1.23 18.33 5.69
CA VAL A 149 0.19 18.35 4.66
C VAL A 149 -0.29 16.92 4.40
N VAL A 150 -1.61 16.75 4.33
CA VAL A 150 -2.23 15.45 4.03
C VAL A 150 -2.92 15.52 2.68
N SER A 151 -2.59 14.59 1.79
CA SER A 151 -3.34 14.34 0.58
C SER A 151 -3.98 12.95 0.61
N TYR A 152 -5.23 12.88 0.21
CA TYR A 152 -6.01 11.65 0.21
C TYR A 152 -6.60 11.39 -1.18
N ASP A 153 -6.28 10.24 -1.75
CA ASP A 153 -6.90 9.77 -2.99
C ASP A 153 -8.15 8.97 -2.65
N LEU A 154 -9.31 9.50 -2.97
CA LEU A 154 -10.59 8.85 -2.68
C LEU A 154 -10.68 7.45 -3.29
N ASN A 155 -10.20 7.27 -4.50
CA ASN A 155 -9.99 6.00 -5.21
C ASN A 155 -10.99 4.89 -4.84
N TYR A 156 -12.28 5.25 -4.91
CA TYR A 156 -13.35 4.35 -4.52
C TYR A 156 -13.38 3.09 -5.39
N ARG A 157 -13.43 1.94 -4.74
CA ARG A 157 -13.55 0.63 -5.39
C ARG A 157 -14.74 -0.12 -4.82
N PRO A 158 -15.86 -0.24 -5.56
CA PRO A 158 -17.06 -0.93 -5.08
C PRO A 158 -16.77 -2.33 -4.53
N SER A 159 -15.83 -3.06 -5.15
CA SER A 159 -15.45 -4.41 -4.73
C SER A 159 -14.83 -4.48 -3.32
N LEU A 160 -14.21 -3.40 -2.85
CA LEU A 160 -13.66 -3.32 -1.50
C LEU A 160 -14.71 -2.86 -0.48
N TRP A 161 -15.51 -1.86 -0.84
CA TRP A 161 -16.42 -1.19 0.09
C TRP A 161 -17.77 -1.92 0.25
N LYS A 162 -18.22 -2.71 -0.75
CA LYS A 162 -19.51 -3.39 -0.73
C LYS A 162 -19.73 -4.24 0.54
N GLY A 163 -18.71 -4.93 1.01
CA GLY A 163 -18.76 -5.80 2.19
C GLY A 163 -18.68 -5.08 3.54
N ILE A 164 -18.35 -3.78 3.55
CA ILE A 164 -18.08 -3.00 4.78
C ILE A 164 -18.90 -1.72 4.89
N GLY A 165 -20.02 -1.61 4.19
CA GLY A 165 -20.95 -0.47 4.29
C GLY A 165 -21.07 0.37 3.03
N GLY A 166 -20.41 0.00 1.93
CA GLY A 166 -20.57 0.64 0.63
C GLY A 166 -20.05 2.06 0.56
N GLN A 167 -20.70 2.87 -0.28
CA GLN A 167 -20.29 4.25 -0.54
C GLN A 167 -20.49 5.17 0.67
N GLU A 168 -21.54 4.97 1.45
CA GLU A 168 -21.83 5.79 2.63
C GLU A 168 -20.70 5.71 3.67
N LYS A 169 -20.14 4.52 3.86
CA LYS A 169 -19.01 4.35 4.78
C LYS A 169 -17.66 4.81 4.19
N ALA A 170 -17.57 4.92 2.88
CA ALA A 170 -16.36 5.38 2.19
C ALA A 170 -16.20 6.92 2.23
N GLN A 171 -17.28 7.64 2.45
CA GLN A 171 -17.34 9.10 2.60
C GLN A 171 -17.06 9.52 4.03
#